data_337760f811c1f89b1486dbd8ea43e676
#
_entry.id   337760f811c1f89b1486dbd8ea43e676
#
_cell.length_a   1.000
_cell.length_b   1.000
_cell.length_c   1.000
_cell.angle_alpha   90.00
_cell.angle_beta   90.00
_cell.angle_gamma   90.00
#
_symmetry.space_group_name_H-M   'P 1'
#
loop_
_entity.id
_entity.type
_entity.pdbx_description
1 polymer ?
#
loop_
_entity_poly.entity_id
_entity_poly.type
_entity_poly.pdbx_seq_one_letter_code
_entity_poly.pdbx_strand_id
1 'polypeptide(L)'
;ILIITGGWYFSTSPQVETLNNFTLGDAIQPGIPKATLILAENNKQSLTPTYPIPVKVNHSTTAIAQNGTLIYPTTPNINDTLHTKQNETIENNTLTTEQGNEFRVTFEDGTTVHLNYNTEIRYPVKFSKTKRIVYLKGEAYFKIAKDSRPFYVITDQGTIKQYGTEFNVNTFIP
;
A
#
# COMPACT_ATOMS: atom_id res chain seq x y z
N ILE A 1 -57.49 -21.09 -64.27
CA ILE A 1 -56.62 -19.95 -64.07
C ILE A 1 -56.12 -20.07 -62.61
N LEU A 2 -54.83 -20.43 -62.46
CA LEU A 2 -54.18 -20.59 -61.14
C LEU A 2 -53.42 -19.31 -60.89
N ILE A 3 -53.78 -18.57 -59.85
CA ILE A 3 -53.07 -17.39 -59.38
C ILE A 3 -52.17 -17.83 -58.22
N ILE A 4 -50.84 -17.84 -58.45
CA ILE A 4 -49.82 -18.11 -57.45
C ILE A 4 -49.42 -16.75 -56.89
N THR A 5 -49.82 -16.44 -55.66
CA THR A 5 -49.35 -15.28 -54.92
C THR A 5 -48.07 -15.68 -54.18
N GLY A 6 -46.94 -15.26 -54.76
CA GLY A 6 -45.63 -15.42 -54.10
C GLY A 6 -45.48 -14.46 -52.91
N GLY A 7 -45.47 -15.03 -51.72
CA GLY A 7 -45.13 -14.27 -50.51
C GLY A 7 -43.63 -14.11 -50.40
N TRP A 8 -43.15 -12.87 -50.32
CA TRP A 8 -41.76 -12.55 -50.01
C TRP A 8 -41.55 -12.68 -48.49
N TYR A 9 -40.83 -13.74 -48.10
CA TYR A 9 -40.31 -13.84 -46.73
C TYR A 9 -39.07 -12.99 -46.61
N PHE A 10 -39.15 -11.83 -45.92
CA PHE A 10 -37.98 -11.11 -45.48
C PHE A 10 -37.45 -11.81 -44.22
N SER A 11 -36.38 -12.56 -44.40
CA SER A 11 -35.57 -13.06 -43.27
C SER A 11 -34.75 -11.88 -42.72
N THR A 12 -35.23 -11.29 -41.65
CA THR A 12 -34.40 -10.36 -40.85
C THR A 12 -33.43 -11.21 -40.03
N SER A 13 -32.19 -11.35 -40.49
CA SER A 13 -31.12 -11.85 -39.65
C SER A 13 -31.02 -10.93 -38.42
N PRO A 14 -30.93 -11.48 -37.23
CA PRO A 14 -30.62 -10.64 -36.05
C PRO A 14 -29.25 -9.99 -36.31
N GLN A 15 -29.24 -8.67 -36.35
CA GLN A 15 -27.98 -7.91 -36.33
C GLN A 15 -27.33 -8.23 -35.01
N VAL A 16 -26.25 -8.98 -35.06
CA VAL A 16 -25.35 -9.14 -33.96
C VAL A 16 -24.74 -7.75 -33.76
N GLU A 17 -25.22 -7.00 -32.75
CA GLU A 17 -24.50 -5.84 -32.26
C GLU A 17 -23.14 -6.36 -31.78
N THR A 18 -22.15 -6.16 -32.64
CA THR A 18 -20.76 -6.30 -32.22
C THR A 18 -20.58 -5.32 -31.08
N LEU A 19 -20.41 -5.85 -29.87
CA LEU A 19 -19.85 -5.11 -28.73
C LEU A 19 -18.47 -4.62 -29.16
N ASN A 20 -18.49 -3.48 -29.85
CA ASN A 20 -17.30 -2.85 -30.36
C ASN A 20 -16.51 -2.27 -29.18
N ASN A 21 -15.27 -2.69 -29.16
CA ASN A 21 -14.14 -1.94 -28.69
C ASN A 21 -13.96 -1.84 -27.17
N PHE A 22 -13.95 -2.98 -26.51
CA PHE A 22 -13.01 -3.13 -25.44
C PHE A 22 -11.64 -3.31 -26.10
N THR A 23 -10.98 -2.21 -26.45
CA THR A 23 -9.58 -2.28 -26.84
C THR A 23 -8.80 -2.69 -25.60
N LEU A 24 -7.98 -3.74 -25.70
CA LEU A 24 -7.06 -4.18 -24.62
C LEU A 24 -6.14 -3.04 -24.14
N GLY A 25 -6.21 -1.86 -24.77
CA GLY A 25 -5.50 -0.64 -24.45
C GLY A 25 -6.11 0.19 -23.30
N ASP A 26 -7.38 -0.08 -22.93
CA ASP A 26 -8.01 0.45 -21.72
C ASP A 26 -7.74 -0.48 -20.52
N ALA A 27 -6.70 -1.32 -20.64
CA ALA A 27 -6.23 -2.18 -19.57
C ALA A 27 -6.06 -1.34 -18.30
N ILE A 28 -6.55 -1.87 -17.19
CA ILE A 28 -6.36 -1.33 -15.83
C ILE A 28 -4.90 -0.88 -15.70
N GLN A 29 -4.69 0.43 -15.67
CA GLN A 29 -3.35 0.98 -15.51
C GLN A 29 -2.89 0.69 -14.07
N PRO A 30 -1.66 0.19 -13.89
CA PRO A 30 -1.11 0.04 -12.55
C PRO A 30 -1.05 1.41 -11.88
N GLY A 31 -1.18 1.43 -10.55
CA GLY A 31 -1.06 2.65 -9.76
C GLY A 31 0.28 3.35 -10.00
N ILE A 32 0.26 4.67 -10.00
CA ILE A 32 1.49 5.45 -10.09
C ILE A 32 2.24 5.36 -8.75
N PRO A 33 3.54 5.03 -8.75
CA PRO A 33 4.32 4.93 -7.51
C PRO A 33 4.59 6.33 -6.93
N LYS A 34 3.60 6.85 -6.19
CA LYS A 34 3.64 8.17 -5.56
C LYS A 34 3.01 8.14 -4.18
N ALA A 35 3.65 8.78 -3.20
CA ALA A 35 3.13 8.93 -1.84
C ALA A 35 3.56 10.26 -1.22
N THR A 36 2.89 10.65 -0.14
CA THR A 36 3.31 11.73 0.74
C THR A 36 3.72 11.15 2.09
N LEU A 37 4.96 11.42 2.49
CA LEU A 37 5.46 11.11 3.82
C LEU A 37 5.25 12.33 4.73
N ILE A 38 4.60 12.11 5.87
CA ILE A 38 4.37 13.12 6.90
C ILE A 38 5.19 12.69 8.13
N LEU A 39 6.16 13.49 8.51
CA LEU A 39 7.02 13.24 9.65
C LEU A 39 6.32 13.64 10.97
N ALA A 40 6.86 13.17 12.10
CA ALA A 40 6.31 13.47 13.44
C ALA A 40 6.14 14.98 13.70
N GLU A 41 7.00 15.82 13.14
CA GLU A 41 6.95 17.28 13.23
C GLU A 41 5.98 17.94 12.21
N ASN A 42 5.10 17.14 11.59
CA ASN A 42 4.15 17.58 10.57
C ASN A 42 4.80 18.08 9.26
N ASN A 43 6.08 17.83 9.06
CA ASN A 43 6.79 18.13 7.82
C ASN A 43 6.41 17.13 6.73
N LYS A 44 5.98 17.61 5.56
CA LYS A 44 5.49 16.79 4.45
C LYS A 44 6.52 16.70 3.34
N GLN A 45 6.76 15.49 2.85
CA GLN A 45 7.65 15.22 1.72
C GLN A 45 6.91 14.39 0.67
N SER A 46 6.92 14.84 -0.58
CA SER A 46 6.39 14.06 -1.70
C SER A 46 7.43 13.04 -2.16
N LEU A 47 7.03 11.79 -2.29
CA LEU A 47 7.86 10.67 -2.71
C LEU A 47 7.40 10.19 -4.09
N THR A 48 8.20 10.45 -5.12
CA THR A 48 8.01 9.96 -6.49
C THR A 48 9.33 9.42 -7.05
N PRO A 49 10.03 8.55 -6.31
CA PRO A 49 11.39 8.21 -6.65
C PRO A 49 11.48 7.21 -7.80
N THR A 50 12.22 7.56 -8.83
CA THR A 50 12.64 6.64 -9.90
C THR A 50 14.06 6.09 -9.66
N TYR A 51 14.87 6.76 -8.83
CA TYR A 51 16.23 6.38 -8.43
C TYR A 51 16.38 6.58 -6.91
N PRO A 52 17.40 5.95 -6.27
CA PRO A 52 17.59 6.03 -4.83
C PRO A 52 17.80 7.46 -4.32
N ILE A 53 16.95 7.90 -3.40
CA ILE A 53 17.03 9.20 -2.75
C ILE A 53 17.05 8.98 -1.23
N PRO A 54 18.03 9.54 -0.50
CA PRO A 54 18.01 9.53 0.95
C PRO A 54 16.91 10.43 1.48
N VAL A 55 16.10 9.90 2.40
CA VAL A 55 14.99 10.58 3.05
C VAL A 55 15.25 10.63 4.56
N LYS A 56 15.48 11.81 5.11
CA LYS A 56 15.64 11.96 6.55
C LYS A 56 14.27 11.81 7.23
N VAL A 57 14.06 10.71 7.94
CA VAL A 57 12.75 10.35 8.53
C VAL A 57 12.62 10.77 9.98
N ASN A 58 13.74 11.06 10.66
CA ASN A 58 13.84 11.76 11.94
C ASN A 58 15.27 12.27 12.14
N HIS A 59 15.63 12.71 13.35
CA HIS A 59 16.96 13.28 13.65
C HIS A 59 18.12 12.28 13.43
N SER A 60 17.88 10.98 13.67
CA SER A 60 18.91 9.94 13.67
C SER A 60 18.81 8.94 12.51
N THR A 61 17.65 8.86 11.85
CA THR A 61 17.36 7.83 10.83
C THR A 61 17.19 8.45 9.46
N THR A 62 17.89 7.86 8.48
CA THR A 62 17.70 8.13 7.06
C THR A 62 17.21 6.86 6.38
N ALA A 63 16.05 6.92 5.74
CA ALA A 63 15.52 5.88 4.87
C ALA A 63 15.93 6.12 3.42
N ILE A 64 15.77 5.13 2.56
CA ILE A 64 16.00 5.25 1.12
C ILE A 64 14.65 5.14 0.41
N ALA A 65 14.32 6.14 -0.39
CA ALA A 65 13.17 6.08 -1.30
C ALA A 65 13.66 5.72 -2.70
N GLN A 66 13.14 4.62 -3.27
CA GLN A 66 13.48 4.16 -4.62
C GLN A 66 12.37 3.27 -5.20
N ASN A 67 12.15 3.36 -6.50
CA ASN A 67 11.22 2.47 -7.22
C ASN A 67 9.86 2.29 -6.53
N GLY A 68 9.25 3.39 -6.08
CA GLY A 68 7.95 3.35 -5.39
C GLY A 68 7.99 2.71 -3.99
N THR A 69 9.16 2.65 -3.36
CA THR A 69 9.33 2.04 -2.02
C THR A 69 10.14 2.96 -1.11
N LEU A 70 9.67 3.16 0.11
CA LEU A 70 10.44 3.77 1.21
C LEU A 70 11.02 2.65 2.06
N ILE A 71 12.34 2.56 2.15
CA ILE A 71 13.07 1.49 2.83
C ILE A 71 13.76 2.05 4.06
N TYR A 72 13.33 1.60 5.23
CA TYR A 72 14.02 1.90 6.49
C TYR A 72 15.25 0.99 6.64
N PRO A 73 16.36 1.50 7.22
CA PRO A 73 17.53 0.67 7.44
C PRO A 73 17.20 -0.45 8.43
N THR A 74 17.52 -1.67 8.05
CA THR A 74 17.43 -2.82 8.96
C THR A 74 18.48 -2.64 10.06
N THR A 75 18.05 -2.50 11.31
CA THR A 75 18.99 -2.53 12.43
C THR A 75 19.39 -4.00 12.65
N PRO A 76 20.68 -4.37 12.45
CA PRO A 76 21.14 -5.67 12.91
C PRO A 76 20.86 -5.74 14.41
N ASN A 77 20.34 -6.89 14.89
CA ASN A 77 20.11 -7.14 16.30
C ASN A 77 21.48 -7.32 17.02
N ILE A 78 22.32 -6.30 16.94
CA ILE A 78 23.58 -6.25 17.69
C ILE A 78 23.16 -5.88 19.10
N ASN A 79 23.34 -6.81 20.01
CA ASN A 79 23.16 -6.67 21.45
C ASN A 79 23.29 -5.22 21.90
N ASP A 80 22.15 -4.62 22.21
CA ASP A 80 22.01 -3.23 22.65
C ASP A 80 22.51 -3.14 24.13
N THR A 81 23.84 -3.31 24.30
CA THR A 81 24.54 -3.30 25.59
C THR A 81 24.99 -1.92 26.01
N LEU A 82 24.60 -0.88 25.30
CA LEU A 82 24.79 0.50 25.74
C LEU A 82 23.44 1.11 26.11
N HIS A 83 23.07 0.91 27.38
CA HIS A 83 21.97 1.56 28.04
C HIS A 83 22.16 3.08 28.05
N THR A 84 21.67 3.76 27.04
CA THR A 84 21.25 5.14 27.20
C THR A 84 19.77 5.10 27.56
N LYS A 85 19.46 5.31 28.85
CA LYS A 85 18.12 5.65 29.32
C LYS A 85 17.77 7.04 28.75
N GLN A 86 17.39 7.10 27.49
CA GLN A 86 16.63 8.22 26.97
C GLN A 86 15.18 7.72 26.87
N ASN A 87 14.26 8.53 27.43
CA ASN A 87 12.82 8.43 27.10
C ASN A 87 12.73 8.64 25.59
N GLU A 88 12.87 7.55 24.79
CA GLU A 88 12.67 7.61 23.36
C GLU A 88 11.19 7.96 23.13
N THR A 89 10.93 9.21 22.85
CA THR A 89 9.64 9.64 22.33
C THR A 89 9.40 8.82 21.05
N ILE A 90 8.33 8.03 21.02
CA ILE A 90 7.99 7.22 19.85
C ILE A 90 7.59 8.19 18.74
N GLU A 91 8.51 8.47 17.83
CA GLU A 91 8.25 9.28 16.64
C GLU A 91 7.49 8.45 15.63
N ASN A 92 6.26 8.86 15.32
CA ASN A 92 5.45 8.22 14.31
C ASN A 92 5.50 9.03 13.01
N ASN A 93 5.67 8.32 11.90
CA ASN A 93 5.52 8.84 10.56
C ASN A 93 4.19 8.36 9.97
N THR A 94 3.67 9.11 9.02
CA THR A 94 2.48 8.73 8.26
C THR A 94 2.83 8.73 6.78
N LEU A 95 2.47 7.65 6.07
CA LEU A 95 2.61 7.54 4.63
C LEU A 95 1.21 7.49 4.01
N THR A 96 0.95 8.36 3.03
CA THR A 96 -0.35 8.46 2.37
C THR A 96 -0.22 8.32 0.87
N THR A 97 -1.18 7.62 0.26
CA THR A 97 -1.39 7.55 -1.19
C THR A 97 -2.69 8.24 -1.56
N GLU A 98 -2.72 8.89 -2.71
CA GLU A 98 -3.91 9.52 -3.28
C GLU A 98 -4.57 8.60 -4.32
N GLN A 99 -5.68 9.06 -4.90
CA GLN A 99 -6.36 8.36 -5.99
C GLN A 99 -5.41 8.04 -7.16
N GLY A 100 -5.42 6.78 -7.61
CA GLY A 100 -4.58 6.30 -8.71
C GLY A 100 -3.10 6.09 -8.35
N ASN A 101 -2.72 6.30 -7.09
CA ASN A 101 -1.36 6.08 -6.61
C ASN A 101 -1.27 4.80 -5.77
N GLU A 102 -0.09 4.19 -5.79
CA GLU A 102 0.30 3.09 -4.90
C GLU A 102 1.71 3.34 -4.38
N PHE A 103 2.05 2.77 -3.25
CA PHE A 103 3.39 2.90 -2.71
C PHE A 103 3.73 1.78 -1.73
N ARG A 104 5.01 1.51 -1.52
CA ARG A 104 5.47 0.52 -0.55
C ARG A 104 6.27 1.15 0.57
N VAL A 105 6.25 0.51 1.72
CA VAL A 105 7.18 0.79 2.81
C VAL A 105 7.76 -0.53 3.30
N THR A 106 9.08 -0.56 3.50
CA THR A 106 9.77 -1.66 4.18
C THR A 106 10.28 -1.12 5.50
N PHE A 107 9.79 -1.68 6.60
CA PHE A 107 10.16 -1.29 7.95
C PHE A 107 11.51 -1.87 8.37
N GLU A 108 12.04 -1.39 9.49
CA GLU A 108 13.33 -1.80 10.05
C GLU A 108 13.45 -3.30 10.35
N ASP A 109 12.31 -3.96 10.61
CA ASP A 109 12.23 -5.39 10.88
C ASP A 109 12.11 -6.27 9.62
N GLY A 110 12.11 -5.64 8.43
CA GLY A 110 11.94 -6.30 7.14
C GLY A 110 10.49 -6.55 6.74
N THR A 111 9.51 -6.17 7.55
CA THR A 111 8.11 -6.19 7.16
C THR A 111 7.87 -5.21 6.01
N THR A 112 7.17 -5.67 4.97
CA THR A 112 6.82 -4.84 3.81
C THR A 112 5.31 -4.64 3.76
N VAL A 113 4.89 -3.41 3.52
CA VAL A 113 3.49 -3.03 3.33
C VAL A 113 3.33 -2.35 1.98
N HIS A 114 2.39 -2.82 1.17
CA HIS A 114 2.02 -2.21 -0.09
C HIS A 114 0.67 -1.49 0.07
N LEU A 115 0.68 -0.18 0.00
CA LEU A 115 -0.48 0.67 0.10
C LEU A 115 -1.15 0.78 -1.27
N ASN A 116 -2.46 0.52 -1.31
CA ASN A 116 -3.31 0.83 -2.45
C ASN A 116 -3.66 2.34 -2.46
N TYR A 117 -4.47 2.79 -3.42
CA TYR A 117 -4.92 4.19 -3.52
C TYR A 117 -5.70 4.64 -2.27
N ASN A 118 -5.76 5.97 -2.03
CA ASN A 118 -6.50 6.59 -0.90
C ASN A 118 -6.24 5.91 0.45
N THR A 119 -5.01 5.54 0.70
CA THR A 119 -4.61 4.77 1.88
C THR A 119 -3.63 5.57 2.74
N GLU A 120 -3.84 5.50 4.05
CA GLU A 120 -2.98 6.07 5.06
C GLU A 120 -2.49 4.98 6.01
N ILE A 121 -1.17 4.93 6.23
CA ILE A 121 -0.56 4.10 7.27
C ILE A 121 0.29 4.97 8.19
N ARG A 122 0.02 4.89 9.51
CA ARG A 122 0.83 5.53 10.54
C ARG A 122 1.61 4.47 11.33
N TYR A 123 2.89 4.69 11.50
CA TYR A 123 3.81 3.72 12.08
C TYR A 123 4.98 4.42 12.78
N PRO A 124 5.62 3.79 13.79
CA PRO A 124 6.81 4.33 14.42
C PRO A 124 8.03 4.14 13.52
N VAL A 125 9.01 5.04 13.60
CA VAL A 125 10.30 4.89 12.90
C VAL A 125 11.02 3.61 13.33
N LYS A 126 10.86 3.21 14.62
CA LYS A 126 11.37 1.97 15.21
C LYS A 126 10.27 1.31 16.05
N PHE A 127 10.06 0.01 15.85
CA PHE A 127 9.09 -0.75 16.66
C PHE A 127 9.60 -0.97 18.08
N SER A 128 8.65 -1.13 19.02
CA SER A 128 8.98 -1.42 20.42
C SER A 128 9.60 -2.83 20.58
N LYS A 129 10.25 -3.06 21.69
CA LYS A 129 10.87 -4.37 22.03
C LYS A 129 9.85 -5.50 22.25
N THR A 130 8.57 -5.18 22.46
CA THR A 130 7.53 -6.16 22.82
C THR A 130 6.45 -6.34 21.78
N LYS A 131 6.23 -5.36 20.90
CA LYS A 131 5.15 -5.37 19.91
C LYS A 131 5.46 -4.42 18.75
N ARG A 132 4.88 -4.72 17.60
CA ARG A 132 4.95 -3.93 16.38
C ARG A 132 3.54 -3.43 16.07
N ILE A 133 3.32 -2.11 16.05
CA ILE A 133 1.98 -1.53 15.87
C ILE A 133 2.00 -0.57 14.71
N VAL A 134 1.02 -0.71 13.82
CA VAL A 134 0.69 0.27 12.78
C VAL A 134 -0.80 0.58 12.81
N TYR A 135 -1.17 1.76 12.30
CA TYR A 135 -2.56 2.18 12.14
C TYR A 135 -2.84 2.32 10.65
N LEU A 136 -3.95 1.72 10.17
CA LEU A 136 -4.31 1.71 8.77
C LEU A 136 -5.70 2.30 8.56
N LYS A 137 -5.80 3.14 7.52
CA LYS A 137 -7.07 3.58 6.92
C LYS A 137 -6.94 3.45 5.41
N GLY A 138 -7.84 2.73 4.78
CA GLY A 138 -7.78 2.39 3.36
C GLY A 138 -7.47 0.92 3.12
N GLU A 139 -6.67 0.60 2.11
CA GLU A 139 -6.35 -0.78 1.74
C GLU A 139 -4.85 -0.99 1.61
N ALA A 140 -4.34 -2.03 2.26
CA ALA A 140 -2.93 -2.40 2.16
C ALA A 140 -2.72 -3.92 2.24
N TYR A 141 -1.72 -4.37 1.47
CA TYR A 141 -1.21 -5.73 1.54
C TYR A 141 0.04 -5.78 2.42
N PHE A 142 0.02 -6.68 3.37
CA PHE A 142 1.07 -6.86 4.37
C PHE A 142 1.84 -8.15 4.10
N LYS A 143 3.16 -8.05 4.11
CA LYS A 143 4.08 -9.18 4.18
C LYS A 143 4.90 -9.03 5.46
N ILE A 144 4.46 -9.70 6.53
CA ILE A 144 5.02 -9.56 7.87
C ILE A 144 6.28 -10.42 8.02
N ALA A 145 7.38 -9.80 8.40
CA ALA A 145 8.60 -10.52 8.76
C ALA A 145 8.36 -11.37 10.01
N LYS A 146 8.88 -12.61 10.00
CA LYS A 146 8.79 -13.52 11.16
C LYS A 146 9.57 -12.94 12.33
N ASP A 147 8.89 -12.74 13.45
CA ASP A 147 9.45 -12.19 14.69
C ASP A 147 8.66 -12.75 15.88
N SER A 148 9.29 -12.88 17.04
CA SER A 148 8.62 -13.28 18.30
C SER A 148 7.65 -12.20 18.79
N ARG A 149 7.87 -10.93 18.41
CA ARG A 149 6.98 -9.82 18.74
C ARG A 149 5.73 -9.84 17.85
N PRO A 150 4.52 -9.78 18.41
CA PRO A 150 3.31 -9.69 17.60
C PRO A 150 3.28 -8.38 16.78
N PHE A 151 2.73 -8.47 15.58
CA PHE A 151 2.43 -7.34 14.71
C PHE A 151 0.93 -7.03 14.79
N TYR A 152 0.59 -5.78 15.05
CA TYR A 152 -0.79 -5.32 15.14
C TYR A 152 -1.08 -4.32 14.03
N VAL A 153 -2.16 -4.56 13.29
CA VAL A 153 -2.77 -3.56 12.41
C VAL A 153 -4.04 -3.06 13.10
N ILE A 154 -4.04 -1.80 13.47
CA ILE A 154 -5.19 -1.14 14.11
C ILE A 154 -5.93 -0.34 13.06
N THR A 155 -7.24 -0.55 12.96
CA THR A 155 -8.15 0.16 12.07
C THR A 155 -9.36 0.67 12.84
N ASP A 156 -10.16 1.52 12.25
CA ASP A 156 -11.42 1.98 12.85
C ASP A 156 -12.45 0.83 13.04
N GLN A 157 -12.27 -0.28 12.29
CA GLN A 157 -13.17 -1.44 12.33
C GLN A 157 -12.70 -2.54 13.29
N GLY A 158 -11.46 -2.50 13.76
CA GLY A 158 -10.90 -3.51 14.67
C GLY A 158 -9.40 -3.62 14.62
N THR A 159 -8.88 -4.65 15.28
CA THR A 159 -7.46 -4.91 15.41
C THR A 159 -7.12 -6.31 14.91
N ILE A 160 -6.13 -6.40 14.02
CA ILE A 160 -5.57 -7.65 13.50
C ILE A 160 -4.24 -7.88 14.20
N LYS A 161 -4.02 -9.12 14.71
CA LYS A 161 -2.77 -9.54 15.37
C LYS A 161 -2.14 -10.68 14.58
N GLN A 162 -0.87 -10.53 14.21
CA GLN A 162 -0.10 -11.52 13.47
C GLN A 162 1.33 -11.66 14.00
N TYR A 163 1.98 -12.79 13.68
CA TYR A 163 3.38 -13.07 14.03
C TYR A 163 4.29 -13.20 12.81
N GLY A 164 3.73 -13.41 11.62
CA GLY A 164 4.43 -13.54 10.35
C GLY A 164 3.54 -14.25 9.35
N THR A 165 3.10 -13.54 8.33
CA THR A 165 2.22 -14.05 7.26
C THR A 165 2.04 -12.96 6.21
N GLU A 166 1.30 -13.29 5.17
CA GLU A 166 0.90 -12.36 4.13
C GLU A 166 -0.63 -12.25 4.13
N PHE A 167 -1.18 -11.03 4.10
CA PHE A 167 -2.62 -10.78 4.10
C PHE A 167 -2.95 -9.39 3.59
N ASN A 168 -4.16 -9.21 3.11
CA ASN A 168 -4.71 -7.91 2.72
C ASN A 168 -5.68 -7.41 3.79
N VAL A 169 -5.65 -6.10 4.05
CA VAL A 169 -6.62 -5.41 4.90
C VAL A 169 -7.26 -4.30 4.07
N ASN A 170 -8.58 -4.32 4.00
CA ASN A 170 -9.35 -3.29 3.33
C ASN A 170 -10.37 -2.72 4.32
N THR A 171 -10.31 -1.40 4.55
CA THR A 171 -11.19 -0.66 5.45
C THR A 171 -12.15 0.25 4.71
N PHE A 172 -12.20 0.20 3.37
CA PHE A 172 -13.23 0.90 2.63
C PHE A 172 -14.58 0.25 2.94
N ILE A 173 -15.53 1.07 3.38
CA ILE A 173 -16.90 0.61 3.61
C ILE A 173 -17.55 0.44 2.23
N PRO A 174 -18.22 -0.71 1.95
CA PRO A 174 -18.92 -0.91 0.71
C PRO A 174 -20.09 0.04 0.55
#